data_e10429e5ddcd32c3363670e4d2752a50
#
_entry.id   e10429e5ddcd32c3363670e4d2752a50
#
_cell.length_a   1.000
_cell.length_b   1.000
_cell.length_c   1.000
_cell.angle_alpha   90.00
_cell.angle_beta   90.00
_cell.angle_gamma   90.00
#
_symmetry.space_group_name_H-M   'P 1'
#
loop_
_entity.id
_entity.type
_entity.pdbx_description
1 polymer ?
#
loop_
_entity_poly.entity_id
_entity_poly.type
_entity_poly.pdbx_seq_one_letter_code
_entity_poly.pdbx_strand_id
1 'polypeptide(L)'
;STIPILSIYATPTQLGAYAAIERIIKSIYTIFFPISQAIYPYNCKRFSYSLSDGITAVKKTGIPMVVFALITSVSIVITFYVMRNYIDIYIYQYVLVVIFLSLWLIVGVINNVLGIQFLCAYNCKDFYSKAFFVSSSLTIPFMFWFSSWIPAIGTSFAVLMGESLLGVILFIKIYNINKRVKLSD
;
A
#
# COMPACT_ATOMS: atom_id res chain seq x y z
N SER A 1 6.42 -12.34 1.18
CA SER A 1 7.13 -12.15 2.47
C SER A 1 8.47 -11.50 2.20
N THR A 2 8.81 -10.42 2.89
CA THR A 2 10.05 -9.64 2.76
C THR A 2 11.21 -10.27 3.55
N ILE A 3 10.86 -10.99 4.62
CA ILE A 3 11.79 -11.58 5.58
C ILE A 3 12.82 -12.53 4.95
N PRO A 4 12.49 -13.47 4.03
CA PRO A 4 13.48 -14.36 3.45
C PRO A 4 14.57 -13.65 2.65
N ILE A 5 14.23 -12.56 1.94
CA ILE A 5 15.23 -11.79 1.19
C ILE A 5 16.10 -10.99 2.14
N LEU A 6 15.47 -10.36 3.14
CA LEU A 6 16.20 -9.59 4.14
C LEU A 6 17.17 -10.46 4.95
N SER A 7 16.81 -11.71 5.27
CA SER A 7 17.66 -12.63 6.04
C SER A 7 19.00 -12.97 5.38
N ILE A 8 19.12 -12.75 4.06
CA ILE A 8 20.38 -12.98 3.32
C ILE A 8 21.41 -11.88 3.65
N TYR A 9 20.95 -10.66 3.91
CA TYR A 9 21.81 -9.48 4.05
C TYR A 9 21.85 -8.90 5.46
N ALA A 10 20.84 -9.17 6.29
CA ALA A 10 20.68 -8.58 7.62
C ALA A 10 21.25 -9.47 8.72
N THR A 11 21.76 -8.83 9.77
CA THR A 11 22.08 -9.53 11.02
C THR A 11 20.79 -10.00 11.72
N PRO A 12 20.87 -11.02 12.60
CA PRO A 12 19.70 -11.50 13.35
C PRO A 12 18.98 -10.38 14.13
N THR A 13 19.73 -9.44 14.70
CA THR A 13 19.17 -8.29 15.42
C THR A 13 18.41 -7.35 14.50
N GLN A 14 18.96 -7.04 13.32
CA GLN A 14 18.30 -6.21 12.31
C GLN A 14 17.04 -6.87 11.77
N LEU A 15 17.11 -8.17 11.52
CA LEU A 15 15.97 -8.96 11.05
C LEU A 15 14.84 -8.97 12.08
N GLY A 16 15.17 -9.17 13.37
CA GLY A 16 14.19 -9.15 14.45
C GLY A 16 13.50 -7.81 14.60
N ALA A 17 14.26 -6.70 14.59
CA ALA A 17 13.71 -5.35 14.69
C ALA A 17 12.79 -5.03 13.49
N TYR A 18 13.25 -5.33 12.26
CA TYR A 18 12.44 -5.14 11.06
C TYR A 18 11.14 -5.97 11.10
N ALA A 19 11.23 -7.25 11.45
CA ALA A 19 10.08 -8.14 11.50
C ALA A 19 9.04 -7.70 12.53
N ALA A 20 9.48 -7.19 13.68
CA ALA A 20 8.58 -6.64 14.71
C ALA A 20 7.82 -5.40 14.19
N ILE A 21 8.52 -4.45 13.60
CA ILE A 21 7.93 -3.23 13.02
C ILE A 21 6.96 -3.59 11.88
N GLU A 22 7.41 -4.44 10.94
CA GLU A 22 6.59 -4.89 9.81
C GLU A 22 5.31 -5.57 10.29
N ARG A 23 5.39 -6.43 11.30
CA ARG A 23 4.24 -7.15 11.85
C ARG A 23 3.20 -6.20 12.45
N ILE A 24 3.63 -5.19 13.19
CA ILE A 24 2.73 -4.17 13.77
C ILE A 24 2.00 -3.42 12.64
N ILE A 25 2.74 -2.88 11.68
CA ILE A 25 2.16 -2.09 10.59
C ILE A 25 1.23 -2.93 9.71
N LYS A 26 1.61 -4.17 9.38
CA LYS A 26 0.76 -5.08 8.63
C LYS A 26 -0.51 -5.48 9.39
N SER A 27 -0.43 -5.67 10.70
CA SER A 27 -1.62 -5.95 11.52
C SER A 27 -2.62 -4.80 11.47
N ILE A 28 -2.13 -3.56 11.52
CA ILE A 28 -2.96 -2.36 11.37
C ILE A 28 -3.53 -2.28 9.95
N TYR A 29 -2.72 -2.56 8.92
CA TYR A 29 -3.19 -2.57 7.53
C TYR A 29 -4.32 -3.58 7.29
N THR A 30 -4.30 -4.74 7.97
CA THR A 30 -5.36 -5.75 7.81
C THR A 30 -6.74 -5.28 8.24
N ILE A 31 -6.85 -4.22 9.06
CA ILE A 31 -8.14 -3.63 9.47
C ILE A 31 -8.88 -3.03 8.26
N PHE A 32 -8.15 -2.57 7.24
CA PHE A 32 -8.74 -2.01 6.02
C PHE A 32 -9.39 -3.07 5.13
N PHE A 33 -9.03 -4.35 5.28
CA PHE A 33 -9.53 -5.41 4.43
C PHE A 33 -11.04 -5.69 4.59
N PRO A 34 -11.58 -5.92 5.81
CA PRO A 34 -13.03 -6.07 5.99
C PRO A 34 -13.81 -4.81 5.61
N ILE A 35 -13.26 -3.61 5.85
CA ILE A 35 -13.89 -2.35 5.43
C ILE A 35 -14.02 -2.32 3.90
N SER A 36 -12.93 -2.64 3.20
CA SER A 36 -12.92 -2.73 1.74
C SER A 36 -13.94 -3.74 1.20
N GLN A 37 -14.04 -4.92 1.82
CA GLN A 37 -15.00 -5.94 1.43
C GLN A 37 -16.46 -5.50 1.63
N ALA A 38 -16.75 -4.81 2.71
CA ALA A 38 -18.10 -4.30 2.99
C ALA A 38 -18.54 -3.22 1.98
N ILE A 39 -17.61 -2.38 1.52
CA ILE A 39 -17.87 -1.28 0.58
C ILE A 39 -17.96 -1.78 -0.88
N TYR A 40 -17.25 -2.84 -1.23
CA TYR A 40 -17.12 -3.33 -2.61
C TYR A 40 -18.47 -3.58 -3.32
N PRO A 41 -19.48 -4.27 -2.73
CA PRO A 41 -20.76 -4.51 -3.38
C PRO A 41 -21.51 -3.22 -3.68
N TYR A 42 -21.42 -2.22 -2.82
CA TYR A 42 -22.02 -0.91 -3.04
C TYR A 42 -21.42 -0.23 -4.28
N ASN A 43 -20.10 -0.24 -4.42
CA ASN A 43 -19.44 0.36 -5.57
C ASN A 43 -19.76 -0.41 -6.87
N CYS A 44 -19.80 -1.74 -6.87
CA CYS A 44 -20.22 -2.55 -8.01
C CYS A 44 -21.63 -2.17 -8.49
N LYS A 45 -22.58 -2.02 -7.54
CA LYS A 45 -23.95 -1.60 -7.86
C LYS A 45 -24.00 -0.19 -8.45
N ARG A 46 -23.14 0.73 -8.03
CA ARG A 46 -23.09 2.08 -8.60
C ARG A 46 -22.51 2.10 -10.02
N PHE A 47 -21.46 1.30 -10.27
CA PHE A 47 -20.92 1.15 -11.63
C PHE A 47 -21.91 0.49 -12.60
N SER A 48 -22.86 -0.33 -12.15
CA SER A 48 -23.89 -0.89 -13.02
C SER A 48 -24.91 0.13 -13.51
N TYR A 49 -25.05 1.27 -12.87
CA TYR A 49 -25.92 2.36 -13.33
C TYR A 49 -25.21 3.28 -14.34
N SER A 50 -24.05 3.81 -13.96
CA SER A 50 -23.22 4.64 -14.84
C SER A 50 -21.78 4.73 -14.32
N LEU A 51 -20.85 5.07 -15.23
CA LEU A 51 -19.45 5.32 -14.82
C LEU A 51 -19.37 6.52 -13.84
N SER A 52 -20.16 7.58 -14.09
CA SER A 52 -20.20 8.78 -13.24
C SER A 52 -20.66 8.46 -11.83
N ASP A 53 -21.72 7.65 -11.69
CA ASP A 53 -22.22 7.20 -10.38
C ASP A 53 -21.18 6.32 -9.65
N GLY A 54 -20.53 5.44 -10.39
CA GLY A 54 -19.44 4.60 -9.86
C GLY A 54 -18.28 5.43 -9.33
N ILE A 55 -17.81 6.42 -10.10
CA ILE A 55 -16.73 7.33 -9.69
C ILE A 55 -17.13 8.10 -8.42
N THR A 56 -18.35 8.63 -8.39
CA THR A 56 -18.86 9.37 -7.23
C THR A 56 -18.92 8.48 -5.99
N ALA A 57 -19.37 7.23 -6.14
CA ALA A 57 -19.42 6.26 -5.06
C ALA A 57 -18.02 5.92 -4.54
N VAL A 58 -17.05 5.63 -5.44
CA VAL A 58 -15.66 5.34 -5.05
C VAL A 58 -15.02 6.54 -4.36
N LYS A 59 -15.26 7.77 -4.81
CA LYS A 59 -14.77 8.97 -4.10
C LYS A 59 -15.38 9.07 -2.70
N LYS A 60 -16.69 8.88 -2.58
CA LYS A 60 -17.40 8.97 -1.29
C LYS A 60 -16.94 7.94 -0.27
N THR A 61 -16.59 6.74 -0.71
CA THR A 61 -16.15 5.64 0.17
C THR A 61 -14.62 5.58 0.32
N GLY A 62 -13.88 5.89 -0.73
CA GLY A 62 -12.42 5.79 -0.76
C GLY A 62 -11.73 6.94 -0.05
N ILE A 63 -12.23 8.19 -0.16
CA ILE A 63 -11.61 9.34 0.51
C ILE A 63 -11.55 9.14 2.04
N PRO A 64 -12.63 8.74 2.74
CA PRO A 64 -12.56 8.44 4.17
C PRO A 64 -11.57 7.34 4.52
N MET A 65 -11.46 6.28 3.69
CA MET A 65 -10.47 5.22 3.88
C MET A 65 -9.04 5.75 3.82
N VAL A 66 -8.74 6.59 2.82
CA VAL A 66 -7.39 7.19 2.66
C VAL A 66 -7.10 8.16 3.81
N VAL A 67 -8.07 9.00 4.20
CA VAL A 67 -7.90 9.90 5.35
C VAL A 67 -7.64 9.12 6.64
N PHE A 68 -8.38 8.04 6.88
CA PHE A 68 -8.14 7.16 8.02
C PHE A 68 -6.75 6.53 7.98
N ALA A 69 -6.28 6.07 6.80
CA ALA A 69 -4.93 5.55 6.63
C ALA A 69 -3.85 6.61 6.91
N LEU A 70 -4.07 7.86 6.48
CA LEU A 70 -3.16 8.98 6.77
C LEU A 70 -3.07 9.25 8.28
N ILE A 71 -4.22 9.36 8.96
CA ILE A 71 -4.25 9.58 10.42
C ILE A 71 -3.53 8.44 11.14
N THR A 72 -3.82 7.20 10.77
CA THR A 72 -3.21 6.01 11.37
C THR A 72 -1.69 5.99 11.14
N SER A 73 -1.23 6.28 9.92
CA SER A 73 0.19 6.32 9.58
C SER A 73 0.93 7.40 10.38
N VAL A 74 0.37 8.60 10.47
CA VAL A 74 0.94 9.70 11.28
C VAL A 74 0.98 9.31 12.76
N SER A 75 -0.08 8.69 13.29
CA SER A 75 -0.15 8.22 14.66
C SER A 75 0.93 7.19 14.98
N ILE A 76 1.22 6.25 14.06
CA ILE A 76 2.29 5.26 14.20
C ILE A 76 3.65 5.96 14.37
N VAL A 77 3.95 6.92 13.47
CA VAL A 77 5.24 7.63 13.50
C VAL A 77 5.37 8.46 14.77
N ILE A 78 4.32 9.18 15.18
CA ILE A 78 4.31 9.98 16.41
C ILE A 78 4.49 9.07 17.62
N THR A 79 3.76 7.97 17.72
CA THR A 79 3.87 7.01 18.83
C THR A 79 5.30 6.47 18.93
N PHE A 80 5.88 6.06 17.80
CA PHE A 80 7.26 5.58 17.77
C PHE A 80 8.26 6.66 18.24
N TYR A 81 8.06 7.90 17.83
CA TYR A 81 8.89 9.02 18.25
C TYR A 81 8.75 9.36 19.74
N VAL A 82 7.53 9.38 20.27
CA VAL A 82 7.26 9.63 21.69
C VAL A 82 7.83 8.53 22.58
N MET A 83 7.71 7.28 22.13
CA MET A 83 8.22 6.11 22.87
C MET A 83 9.74 5.95 22.79
N ARG A 84 10.48 6.84 22.13
CA ARG A 84 11.95 6.74 21.95
C ARG A 84 12.72 6.55 23.27
N ASN A 85 12.24 7.13 24.36
CA ASN A 85 12.89 7.05 25.67
C ASN A 85 12.61 5.72 26.40
N TYR A 86 11.60 4.96 25.94
CA TYR A 86 11.19 3.67 26.49
C TYR A 86 11.59 2.50 25.59
N ILE A 87 11.93 2.79 24.33
CA ILE A 87 12.38 1.81 23.34
C ILE A 87 13.91 1.77 23.38
N ASP A 88 14.46 0.57 23.31
CA ASP A 88 15.89 0.38 23.24
C ASP A 88 16.50 1.17 22.06
N ILE A 89 17.66 1.78 22.31
CA ILE A 89 18.35 2.65 21.34
C ILE A 89 18.61 1.93 19.99
N TYR A 90 18.76 0.61 20.03
CA TYR A 90 18.89 -0.22 18.83
C TYR A 90 17.61 -0.22 17.96
N ILE A 91 16.43 -0.14 18.55
CA ILE A 91 15.16 -0.11 17.79
C ILE A 91 14.94 1.29 17.24
N TYR A 92 15.35 2.33 17.93
CA TYR A 92 15.21 3.71 17.44
C TYR A 92 16.00 3.99 16.16
N GLN A 93 17.10 3.26 15.91
CA GLN A 93 17.85 3.35 14.65
C GLN A 93 16.99 3.00 13.43
N TYR A 94 15.88 2.30 13.62
CA TYR A 94 14.95 1.89 12.53
C TYR A 94 13.80 2.86 12.28
N VAL A 95 13.91 4.12 12.73
CA VAL A 95 12.87 5.15 12.50
C VAL A 95 12.55 5.30 11.01
N LEU A 96 13.54 5.21 10.12
CA LEU A 96 13.32 5.25 8.66
C LEU A 96 12.52 4.04 8.16
N VAL A 97 12.70 2.87 8.74
CA VAL A 97 11.90 1.67 8.44
C VAL A 97 10.43 1.92 8.81
N VAL A 98 10.19 2.50 9.99
CA VAL A 98 8.82 2.86 10.43
C VAL A 98 8.20 3.86 9.47
N ILE A 99 8.93 4.89 9.06
CA ILE A 99 8.45 5.90 8.10
C ILE A 99 8.10 5.26 6.75
N PHE A 100 9.01 4.47 6.16
CA PHE A 100 8.76 3.85 4.86
C PHE A 100 7.59 2.85 4.88
N LEU A 101 7.48 2.04 5.93
CA LEU A 101 6.36 1.11 6.08
C LEU A 101 5.04 1.82 6.40
N SER A 102 5.08 2.96 7.09
CA SER A 102 3.89 3.79 7.31
C SER A 102 3.42 4.46 6.02
N LEU A 103 4.34 4.92 5.16
CA LEU A 103 4.02 5.40 3.81
C LEU A 103 3.49 4.27 2.92
N TRP A 104 4.07 3.07 3.01
CA TRP A 104 3.57 1.88 2.33
C TRP A 104 2.11 1.56 2.70
N LEU A 105 1.73 1.72 3.97
CA LEU A 105 0.34 1.53 4.42
C LEU A 105 -0.61 2.50 3.67
N ILE A 106 -0.23 3.79 3.56
CA ILE A 106 -1.06 4.78 2.85
C ILE A 106 -1.20 4.41 1.38
N VAL A 107 -0.08 4.12 0.70
CA VAL A 107 -0.06 3.76 -0.72
C VAL A 107 -0.84 2.47 -0.96
N GLY A 108 -0.74 1.48 -0.07
CA GLY A 108 -1.50 0.24 -0.14
C GLY A 108 -3.02 0.46 -0.04
N VAL A 109 -3.47 1.37 0.84
CA VAL A 109 -4.90 1.75 0.91
C VAL A 109 -5.34 2.50 -0.35
N ILE A 110 -4.53 3.39 -0.90
CA ILE A 110 -4.81 4.04 -2.18
C ILE A 110 -4.93 3.00 -3.30
N ASN A 111 -4.02 2.05 -3.38
CA ASN A 111 -4.06 0.96 -4.36
C ASN A 111 -5.29 0.06 -4.20
N ASN A 112 -5.74 -0.17 -2.97
CA ASN A 112 -6.99 -0.87 -2.71
C ASN A 112 -8.18 -0.10 -3.29
N VAL A 113 -8.24 1.23 -3.08
CA VAL A 113 -9.32 2.08 -3.62
C VAL A 113 -9.26 2.10 -5.15
N LEU A 114 -8.11 2.30 -5.77
CA LEU A 114 -7.97 2.34 -7.22
C LEU A 114 -8.17 0.97 -7.88
N GLY A 115 -7.59 -0.08 -7.30
CA GLY A 115 -7.61 -1.43 -7.85
C GLY A 115 -8.94 -2.15 -7.57
N ILE A 116 -9.27 -2.33 -6.30
CA ILE A 116 -10.43 -3.15 -5.91
C ILE A 116 -11.72 -2.34 -6.04
N GLN A 117 -11.78 -1.16 -5.41
CA GLN A 117 -13.01 -0.39 -5.36
C GLN A 117 -13.38 0.25 -6.70
N PHE A 118 -12.40 0.55 -7.56
CA PHE A 118 -12.64 1.11 -8.88
C PHE A 118 -12.52 0.06 -9.98
N LEU A 119 -11.31 -0.43 -10.28
CA LEU A 119 -11.07 -1.27 -11.47
C LEU A 119 -11.80 -2.62 -11.39
N CYS A 120 -11.77 -3.31 -10.26
CA CYS A 120 -12.50 -4.57 -10.11
C CYS A 120 -14.02 -4.34 -10.12
N ALA A 121 -14.52 -3.28 -9.51
CA ALA A 121 -15.94 -2.93 -9.54
C ALA A 121 -16.42 -2.49 -10.94
N TYR A 122 -15.53 -1.89 -11.74
CA TYR A 122 -15.78 -1.54 -13.16
C TYR A 122 -15.52 -2.70 -14.13
N ASN A 123 -15.38 -3.93 -13.62
CA ASN A 123 -15.15 -5.17 -14.41
C ASN A 123 -13.79 -5.24 -15.14
N CYS A 124 -12.77 -4.52 -14.67
CA CYS A 124 -11.39 -4.56 -15.18
C CYS A 124 -10.46 -5.43 -14.32
N LYS A 125 -10.94 -6.59 -13.83
CA LYS A 125 -10.21 -7.49 -12.92
C LYS A 125 -8.91 -8.03 -13.52
N ASP A 126 -8.95 -8.42 -14.79
CA ASP A 126 -7.78 -8.99 -15.50
C ASP A 126 -6.64 -7.98 -15.59
N PHE A 127 -6.97 -6.70 -15.83
CA PHE A 127 -5.96 -5.64 -15.85
C PHE A 127 -5.34 -5.47 -14.47
N TYR A 128 -6.17 -5.41 -13.40
CA TYR A 128 -5.68 -5.30 -12.04
C TYR A 128 -4.74 -6.44 -11.66
N SER A 129 -5.13 -7.69 -11.96
CA SER A 129 -4.31 -8.87 -11.69
C SER A 129 -2.96 -8.83 -12.43
N LYS A 130 -2.96 -8.43 -13.70
CA LYS A 130 -1.73 -8.28 -14.49
C LYS A 130 -0.84 -7.16 -13.93
N ALA A 131 -1.40 -6.01 -13.60
CA ALA A 131 -0.68 -4.88 -13.01
C ALA A 131 -0.04 -5.27 -11.66
N PHE A 132 -0.79 -5.98 -10.80
CA PHE A 132 -0.30 -6.49 -9.54
C PHE A 132 0.85 -7.49 -9.73
N PHE A 133 0.72 -8.42 -10.67
CA PHE A 133 1.77 -9.39 -10.99
C PHE A 133 3.05 -8.70 -11.48
N VAL A 134 2.93 -7.76 -12.41
CA VAL A 134 4.07 -7.00 -12.96
C VAL A 134 4.77 -6.20 -11.87
N SER A 135 4.04 -5.43 -11.05
CA SER A 135 4.64 -4.64 -9.99
C SER A 135 5.30 -5.52 -8.92
N SER A 136 4.68 -6.63 -8.54
CA SER A 136 5.25 -7.58 -7.57
C SER A 136 6.53 -8.24 -8.11
N SER A 137 6.54 -8.63 -9.40
CA SER A 137 7.73 -9.21 -10.03
C SER A 137 8.90 -8.23 -10.10
N LEU A 138 8.63 -6.93 -10.33
CA LEU A 138 9.66 -5.89 -10.32
C LEU A 138 10.13 -5.54 -8.91
N THR A 139 9.29 -5.68 -7.90
CA THR A 139 9.66 -5.43 -6.51
C THR A 139 10.76 -6.37 -6.02
N ILE A 140 10.76 -7.64 -6.46
CA ILE A 140 11.73 -8.64 -6.02
C ILE A 140 13.19 -8.23 -6.36
N PRO A 141 13.55 -7.89 -7.62
CA PRO A 141 14.88 -7.40 -7.94
C PRO A 141 15.26 -6.12 -7.17
N PHE A 142 14.31 -5.19 -7.00
CA PHE A 142 14.55 -3.98 -6.20
C PHE A 142 14.86 -4.32 -4.73
N MET A 143 14.16 -5.30 -4.17
CA MET A 143 14.48 -5.75 -2.80
C MET A 143 15.90 -6.31 -2.70
N PHE A 144 16.33 -7.16 -3.63
CA PHE A 144 17.71 -7.65 -3.65
C PHE A 144 18.72 -6.51 -3.78
N TRP A 145 18.47 -5.57 -4.68
CA TRP A 145 19.36 -4.43 -4.93
C TRP A 145 19.50 -3.54 -3.69
N PHE A 146 18.38 -3.03 -3.15
CA PHE A 146 18.44 -2.10 -2.03
C PHE A 146 18.81 -2.76 -0.71
N SER A 147 18.43 -4.01 -0.48
CA SER A 147 18.79 -4.73 0.74
C SER A 147 20.28 -5.06 0.82
N SER A 148 20.98 -5.18 -0.30
CA SER A 148 22.43 -5.40 -0.32
C SER A 148 23.22 -4.18 0.17
N TRP A 149 22.66 -2.97 0.07
CA TRP A 149 23.32 -1.73 0.50
C TRP A 149 22.99 -1.39 1.95
N ILE A 150 21.70 -1.35 2.28
CA ILE A 150 21.23 -1.02 3.63
C ILE A 150 20.06 -1.98 3.96
N PRO A 151 20.32 -3.13 4.62
CA PRO A 151 19.38 -4.24 4.67
C PRO A 151 17.95 -3.88 5.05
N ALA A 152 17.70 -3.44 6.28
CA ALA A 152 16.33 -3.17 6.77
C ALA A 152 15.66 -1.95 6.09
N ILE A 153 16.41 -0.85 5.93
CA ILE A 153 15.93 0.37 5.30
C ILE A 153 15.70 0.16 3.81
N GLY A 154 16.65 -0.48 3.12
CA GLY A 154 16.54 -0.79 1.69
C GLY A 154 15.38 -1.70 1.37
N THR A 155 15.12 -2.72 2.22
CA THR A 155 13.96 -3.59 2.07
C THR A 155 12.65 -2.81 2.18
N SER A 156 12.49 -1.97 3.21
CA SER A 156 11.28 -1.18 3.40
C SER A 156 11.06 -0.17 2.27
N PHE A 157 12.14 0.45 1.77
CA PHE A 157 12.08 1.34 0.62
C PHE A 157 11.69 0.60 -0.67
N ALA A 158 12.26 -0.58 -0.94
CA ALA A 158 11.92 -1.38 -2.11
C ALA A 158 10.44 -1.80 -2.12
N VAL A 159 9.89 -2.16 -0.96
CA VAL A 159 8.47 -2.50 -0.82
C VAL A 159 7.58 -1.30 -1.11
N LEU A 160 7.95 -0.11 -0.60
CA LEU A 160 7.24 1.14 -0.89
C LEU A 160 7.30 1.48 -2.39
N MET A 161 8.46 1.33 -3.03
CA MET A 161 8.62 1.55 -4.47
C MET A 161 7.71 0.62 -5.30
N GLY A 162 7.67 -0.67 -4.96
CA GLY A 162 6.81 -1.64 -5.65
C GLY A 162 5.33 -1.30 -5.56
N GLU A 163 4.87 -0.90 -4.38
CA GLU A 163 3.48 -0.47 -4.17
C GLU A 163 3.18 0.85 -4.89
N SER A 164 4.13 1.77 -4.93
CA SER A 164 4.01 3.03 -5.68
C SER A 164 3.93 2.80 -7.19
N LEU A 165 4.73 1.87 -7.73
CA LEU A 165 4.63 1.45 -9.13
C LEU A 165 3.24 0.92 -9.48
N LEU A 166 2.68 0.04 -8.63
CA LEU A 166 1.31 -0.43 -8.81
C LEU A 166 0.33 0.75 -8.88
N GLY A 167 0.44 1.69 -7.93
CA GLY A 167 -0.42 2.88 -7.89
C GLY A 167 -0.38 3.70 -9.17
N VAL A 168 0.81 3.93 -9.72
CA VAL A 168 0.98 4.66 -10.98
C VAL A 168 0.31 3.93 -12.15
N ILE A 169 0.51 2.60 -12.26
CA ILE A 169 -0.10 1.79 -13.33
C ILE A 169 -1.65 1.85 -13.24
N LEU A 170 -2.20 1.72 -12.03
CA LEU A 170 -3.65 1.78 -11.82
C LEU A 170 -4.20 3.18 -12.14
N PHE A 171 -3.52 4.23 -11.71
CA PHE A 171 -3.92 5.60 -11.97
C PHE A 171 -3.95 5.93 -13.46
N ILE A 172 -2.92 5.54 -14.23
CA ILE A 172 -2.86 5.72 -15.69
C ILE A 172 -4.05 5.01 -16.36
N LYS A 173 -4.39 3.79 -15.93
CA LYS A 173 -5.54 3.05 -16.48
C LYS A 173 -6.85 3.77 -16.23
N ILE A 174 -7.08 4.24 -15.02
CA ILE A 174 -8.30 4.96 -14.64
C ILE A 174 -8.40 6.29 -15.40
N TYR A 175 -7.30 7.02 -15.54
CA TYR A 175 -7.25 8.24 -16.32
C TYR A 175 -7.66 8.00 -17.79
N ASN A 176 -7.16 6.92 -18.41
CA ASN A 176 -7.50 6.55 -19.78
C ASN A 176 -8.97 6.13 -19.93
N ILE A 177 -9.56 5.45 -18.95
CA ILE A 177 -10.99 5.12 -18.93
C ILE A 177 -11.81 6.41 -18.92
N ASN A 178 -11.50 7.33 -18.01
CA ASN A 178 -12.24 8.59 -17.88
C ASN A 178 -12.12 9.47 -19.14
N LYS A 179 -10.97 9.49 -19.80
CA LYS A 179 -10.76 10.24 -21.04
C LYS A 179 -11.60 9.68 -22.19
N ARG A 180 -11.70 8.35 -22.32
CA ARG A 180 -12.48 7.70 -23.41
C ARG A 180 -13.97 8.01 -23.29
N VAL A 181 -14.52 7.99 -22.08
CA VAL A 181 -15.95 8.25 -21.87
C VAL A 181 -16.29 9.72 -22.19
N LYS A 182 -15.44 10.68 -21.77
CA LYS A 182 -15.63 12.10 -22.11
C LYS A 182 -15.54 12.42 -23.61
N LEU A 183 -15.00 11.53 -24.42
CA LEU A 183 -14.93 11.69 -25.88
C LEU A 183 -16.09 11.01 -26.60
N SER A 184 -16.86 10.17 -25.91
CA SER A 184 -18.04 9.47 -26.44
C SER A 184 -19.38 10.16 -26.12
N ASP A 185 -19.36 11.10 -25.16
CA ASP A 185 -20.46 12.03 -24.83
C ASP A 185 -20.33 13.32 -25.64
#